data_c378536395e40dffb36d18457b3b993c
#
_entry.id   c378536395e40dffb36d18457b3b993c
#
_cell.length_a   1.000
_cell.length_b   1.000
_cell.length_c   1.000
_cell.angle_alpha   90.00
_cell.angle_beta   90.00
_cell.angle_gamma   90.00
#
_symmetry.space_group_name_H-M   'P 1'
#
loop_
_entity.id
_entity.type
_entity.pdbx_description
1 polymer ?
#
loop_
_entity_poly.entity_id
_entity_poly.type
_entity_poly.pdbx_seq_one_letter_code
_entity_poly.pdbx_strand_id
1 'polypeptide(L)'
;MGERISTVFSTQKGIEYRCPHCKGEMVVKEGSVKVKHYAHKIRPQNCSYETYLHALAKKRIEEWFNSDGALNISFKTKDRCSNFEHCLWNHDDYTSSYYCEKETSQSFNLKNYYNVITREKTYKGFRADLLLTNSENKYEPVFIEILVSHQCEKGKLGSGIRIIEVALNSEYELNTIIQSGMISESERVNFYNFKRRCRISETEGLMLNKFVLLDSMQGFCPSNRSNCKIYTQRHSSAIFEITFDYLANRTIWINPFVFGWAIVY
;
A
#
# COMPACT_ATOMS: atom_id res chain seq x y z
N MET A 1 -16.80 -34.05 -8.18
CA MET A 1 -16.07 -33.20 -9.14
C MET A 1 -16.35 -31.75 -8.76
N GLY A 2 -15.35 -31.01 -8.32
CA GLY A 2 -15.52 -29.61 -7.92
C GLY A 2 -15.78 -28.76 -9.15
N GLU A 3 -16.82 -27.89 -9.10
CA GLU A 3 -17.09 -26.88 -10.11
C GLU A 3 -15.86 -25.99 -10.29
N ARG A 4 -15.12 -26.17 -11.38
CA ARG A 4 -14.08 -25.20 -11.77
C ARG A 4 -14.78 -23.91 -12.21
N ILE A 5 -14.62 -22.84 -11.46
CA ILE A 5 -14.96 -21.51 -11.94
C ILE A 5 -13.80 -21.05 -12.80
N SER A 6 -13.94 -21.13 -14.12
CA SER A 6 -13.02 -20.47 -15.04
C SER A 6 -13.24 -18.96 -15.00
N THR A 7 -12.16 -18.18 -15.17
CA THR A 7 -12.32 -16.76 -15.46
C THR A 7 -13.04 -16.61 -16.79
N VAL A 8 -13.77 -15.51 -16.98
CA VAL A 8 -14.43 -15.24 -18.28
C VAL A 8 -13.46 -15.26 -19.48
N PHE A 9 -12.16 -15.07 -19.20
CA PHE A 9 -11.09 -15.08 -20.22
C PHE A 9 -10.65 -16.49 -20.63
N SER A 10 -10.93 -17.51 -19.81
CA SER A 10 -10.59 -18.92 -20.08
C SER A 10 -11.81 -19.80 -20.34
N THR A 11 -12.90 -19.21 -20.83
CA THR A 11 -14.13 -19.95 -21.16
C THR A 11 -13.95 -20.84 -22.38
N GLN A 12 -14.55 -22.03 -22.30
CA GLN A 12 -14.56 -23.02 -23.38
C GLN A 12 -15.98 -23.19 -23.91
N LYS A 13 -16.10 -23.42 -25.22
CA LYS A 13 -17.39 -23.72 -25.85
C LYS A 13 -17.93 -25.05 -25.33
N GLY A 14 -19.23 -25.12 -25.08
CA GLY A 14 -19.90 -26.35 -24.63
C GLY A 14 -19.83 -26.63 -23.12
N ILE A 15 -19.19 -25.77 -22.35
CA ILE A 15 -19.19 -25.88 -20.90
C ILE A 15 -20.28 -24.99 -20.31
N GLU A 16 -21.06 -25.56 -19.39
CA GLU A 16 -22.05 -24.83 -18.61
C GLU A 16 -21.37 -24.12 -17.44
N TYR A 17 -21.58 -22.82 -17.34
CA TYR A 17 -21.06 -21.99 -16.25
C TYR A 17 -22.18 -21.61 -15.28
N ARG A 18 -21.93 -21.69 -13.98
CA ARG A 18 -22.90 -21.37 -12.94
C ARG A 18 -22.42 -20.24 -12.04
N CYS A 19 -23.34 -19.37 -11.64
CA CYS A 19 -23.07 -18.29 -10.72
C CYS A 19 -22.56 -18.84 -9.37
N PRO A 20 -21.43 -18.35 -8.83
CA PRO A 20 -20.91 -18.80 -7.54
C PRO A 20 -21.85 -18.48 -6.38
N HIS A 21 -22.73 -17.48 -6.53
CA HIS A 21 -23.70 -17.08 -5.51
C HIS A 21 -25.02 -17.87 -5.64
N CYS A 22 -25.77 -17.63 -6.70
CA CYS A 22 -27.14 -18.18 -6.82
C CYS A 22 -27.23 -19.51 -7.57
N LYS A 23 -26.12 -20.04 -8.09
CA LYS A 23 -26.03 -21.27 -8.89
C LYS A 23 -26.77 -21.23 -10.24
N GLY A 24 -27.40 -20.10 -10.58
CA GLY A 24 -28.06 -19.90 -11.87
C GLY A 24 -27.10 -20.01 -13.05
N GLU A 25 -27.61 -20.44 -14.21
CA GLU A 25 -26.84 -20.57 -15.43
C GLU A 25 -26.28 -19.21 -15.90
N MET A 26 -25.01 -19.19 -16.27
CA MET A 26 -24.31 -18.01 -16.75
C MET A 26 -23.95 -18.15 -18.22
N VAL A 27 -24.04 -17.05 -18.95
CA VAL A 27 -23.59 -16.94 -20.33
C VAL A 27 -22.47 -15.93 -20.43
N VAL A 28 -21.52 -16.20 -21.32
CA VAL A 28 -20.47 -15.25 -21.65
C VAL A 28 -21.01 -14.23 -22.63
N LYS A 29 -20.90 -12.96 -22.26
CA LYS A 29 -21.18 -11.84 -23.16
C LYS A 29 -19.88 -11.21 -23.61
N GLU A 30 -19.73 -11.10 -24.92
CA GLU A 30 -18.59 -10.51 -25.59
C GLU A 30 -19.10 -9.60 -26.70
N GLY A 31 -18.77 -8.33 -26.68
CA GLY A 31 -19.22 -7.33 -27.63
C GLY A 31 -18.19 -6.23 -27.83
N SER A 32 -18.40 -5.41 -28.85
CA SER A 32 -17.47 -4.31 -29.17
C SER A 32 -17.45 -3.14 -28.16
N VAL A 33 -18.47 -3.04 -27.31
CA VAL A 33 -18.65 -1.90 -26.39
C VAL A 33 -18.33 -2.26 -24.93
N LYS A 34 -18.56 -3.50 -24.54
CA LYS A 34 -18.32 -3.96 -23.16
C LYS A 34 -17.26 -5.05 -23.12
N VAL A 35 -16.37 -4.94 -22.12
CA VAL A 35 -15.40 -6.00 -21.82
C VAL A 35 -16.13 -7.33 -21.63
N LYS A 36 -15.51 -8.41 -22.08
CA LYS A 36 -16.01 -9.77 -21.91
C LYS A 36 -16.38 -10.04 -20.44
N HIS A 37 -17.59 -10.49 -20.18
CA HIS A 37 -18.11 -10.72 -18.83
C HIS A 37 -19.15 -11.82 -18.81
N TYR A 38 -19.38 -12.39 -17.62
CA TYR A 38 -20.49 -13.29 -17.38
C TYR A 38 -21.79 -12.52 -17.12
N ALA A 39 -22.90 -13.04 -17.64
CA ALA A 39 -24.23 -12.58 -17.32
C ALA A 39 -25.12 -13.79 -17.02
N HIS A 40 -26.12 -13.63 -16.15
CA HIS A 40 -27.12 -14.65 -15.96
C HIS A 40 -27.92 -14.84 -17.25
N LYS A 41 -28.16 -16.10 -17.67
CA LYS A 41 -29.02 -16.43 -18.80
C LYS A 41 -30.45 -15.99 -18.53
N ILE A 42 -30.92 -16.21 -17.30
CA ILE A 42 -32.19 -15.72 -16.77
C ILE A 42 -31.84 -14.86 -15.54
N ARG A 43 -32.28 -13.61 -15.54
CA ARG A 43 -31.97 -12.67 -14.45
C ARG A 43 -32.67 -13.13 -13.15
N PRO A 44 -31.92 -13.52 -12.11
CA PRO A 44 -32.51 -13.93 -10.84
C PRO A 44 -32.96 -12.71 -10.06
N GLN A 45 -34.00 -12.86 -9.23
CA GLN A 45 -34.53 -11.77 -8.40
C GLN A 45 -33.54 -11.31 -7.31
N ASN A 46 -32.73 -12.23 -6.78
CA ASN A 46 -31.87 -12.02 -5.61
C ASN A 46 -30.37 -12.12 -5.91
N CYS A 47 -29.95 -11.84 -7.14
CA CYS A 47 -28.53 -11.86 -7.50
C CYS A 47 -28.19 -10.70 -8.41
N SER A 48 -27.58 -9.66 -7.85
CA SER A 48 -27.02 -8.54 -8.60
C SER A 48 -25.63 -8.87 -9.14
N TYR A 49 -25.10 -8.02 -10.02
CA TYR A 49 -23.71 -8.11 -10.46
C TYR A 49 -22.73 -7.97 -9.27
N GLU A 50 -23.05 -7.11 -8.33
CA GLU A 50 -22.31 -6.93 -7.08
C GLU A 50 -22.22 -8.23 -6.28
N THR A 51 -23.36 -8.86 -6.00
CA THR A 51 -23.42 -10.13 -5.24
C THR A 51 -22.64 -11.23 -5.96
N TYR A 52 -22.74 -11.27 -7.29
CA TYR A 52 -21.97 -12.18 -8.13
C TYR A 52 -20.46 -11.93 -8.01
N LEU A 53 -20.01 -10.68 -8.22
CA LEU A 53 -18.59 -10.31 -8.19
C LEU A 53 -17.97 -10.55 -6.82
N HIS A 54 -18.69 -10.21 -5.76
CA HIS A 54 -18.28 -10.45 -4.39
C HIS A 54 -18.10 -11.96 -4.10
N ALA A 55 -19.05 -12.79 -4.50
CA ALA A 55 -18.95 -14.25 -4.34
C ALA A 55 -17.82 -14.86 -5.19
N LEU A 56 -17.63 -14.34 -6.40
CA LEU A 56 -16.56 -14.76 -7.30
C LEU A 56 -15.19 -14.42 -6.71
N ALA A 57 -15.01 -13.21 -6.20
CA ALA A 57 -13.76 -12.75 -5.62
C ALA A 57 -13.36 -13.59 -4.41
N LYS A 58 -14.28 -13.85 -3.48
CA LYS A 58 -14.03 -14.75 -2.34
C LYS A 58 -13.56 -16.13 -2.78
N LYS A 59 -14.24 -16.72 -3.76
CA LYS A 59 -13.88 -18.05 -4.24
C LYS A 59 -12.52 -18.05 -4.94
N ARG A 60 -12.24 -17.07 -5.78
CA ARG A 60 -10.98 -16.98 -6.53
C ARG A 60 -9.77 -16.73 -5.63
N ILE A 61 -9.90 -15.88 -4.61
CA ILE A 61 -8.83 -15.63 -3.65
C ILE A 61 -8.59 -16.87 -2.77
N GLU A 62 -9.65 -17.58 -2.38
CA GLU A 62 -9.51 -18.86 -1.66
C GLU A 62 -8.81 -19.92 -2.52
N GLU A 63 -9.17 -20.07 -3.80
CA GLU A 63 -8.49 -20.96 -4.74
C GLU A 63 -7.01 -20.57 -4.92
N TRP A 64 -6.71 -19.28 -5.04
CA TRP A 64 -5.34 -18.79 -5.09
C TRP A 64 -4.55 -19.09 -3.81
N PHE A 65 -5.15 -18.86 -2.66
CA PHE A 65 -4.53 -19.23 -1.39
C PHE A 65 -4.22 -20.73 -1.31
N ASN A 66 -5.14 -21.59 -1.76
CA ASN A 66 -5.00 -23.06 -1.71
C ASN A 66 -4.17 -23.64 -2.87
N SER A 67 -3.76 -22.83 -3.86
CA SER A 67 -2.85 -23.26 -4.93
C SER A 67 -1.41 -23.36 -4.43
N ASP A 68 -0.51 -23.94 -5.20
CA ASP A 68 0.92 -24.05 -4.85
C ASP A 68 1.66 -22.70 -4.93
N GLY A 69 1.08 -21.69 -5.60
CA GLY A 69 1.67 -20.36 -5.74
C GLY A 69 1.65 -19.55 -4.44
N ALA A 70 2.50 -18.53 -4.37
CA ALA A 70 2.51 -17.58 -3.26
C ALA A 70 1.28 -16.66 -3.27
N LEU A 71 0.78 -16.28 -2.10
CA LEU A 71 -0.15 -15.16 -1.93
C LEU A 71 0.63 -14.00 -1.32
N ASN A 72 1.21 -13.17 -2.18
CA ASN A 72 2.00 -12.03 -1.74
C ASN A 72 1.11 -10.83 -1.46
N ILE A 73 1.49 -10.06 -0.45
CA ILE A 73 0.96 -8.73 -0.18
C ILE A 73 2.10 -7.72 -0.20
N SER A 74 1.79 -6.47 -0.56
CA SER A 74 2.74 -5.36 -0.52
C SER A 74 2.04 -4.09 -0.04
N PHE A 75 2.58 -3.43 0.96
CA PHE A 75 2.06 -2.17 1.47
C PHE A 75 3.16 -1.16 1.74
N LYS A 76 2.78 0.10 1.69
CA LYS A 76 3.68 1.25 1.85
C LYS A 76 4.25 1.31 3.25
N THR A 77 5.51 1.63 3.34
CA THR A 77 6.25 1.88 4.57
C THR A 77 7.24 3.01 4.32
N LYS A 78 8.00 3.37 5.34
CA LYS A 78 9.02 4.41 5.22
C LYS A 78 10.36 3.86 5.65
N ASP A 79 11.40 4.23 4.93
CA ASP A 79 12.77 4.08 5.36
C ASP A 79 13.24 5.42 5.89
N ARG A 80 13.87 5.40 7.08
CA ARG A 80 14.46 6.58 7.71
C ARG A 80 15.97 6.46 7.78
N CYS A 81 16.64 7.58 7.63
CA CYS A 81 18.07 7.68 7.93
C CYS A 81 18.35 7.31 9.39
N SER A 82 19.45 6.60 9.64
CA SER A 82 19.87 6.22 11.00
C SER A 82 20.06 7.42 11.94
N ASN A 83 20.39 8.58 11.40
CA ASN A 83 20.60 9.82 12.16
C ASN A 83 19.35 10.73 12.17
N PHE A 84 18.18 10.23 11.76
CA PHE A 84 16.97 11.04 11.62
C PHE A 84 16.67 11.89 12.87
N GLU A 85 16.70 11.30 14.05
CA GLU A 85 16.35 12.01 15.30
C GLU A 85 17.42 13.02 15.75
N HIS A 86 18.66 12.84 15.33
CA HIS A 86 19.81 13.67 15.72
C HIS A 86 20.33 14.54 14.57
N CYS A 87 19.68 14.46 13.41
CA CYS A 87 20.11 15.18 12.22
C CYS A 87 19.76 16.67 12.34
N LEU A 88 20.74 17.53 12.07
CA LEU A 88 20.54 19.00 11.97
C LEU A 88 19.42 19.40 11.01
N TRP A 89 19.19 18.58 9.99
CA TRP A 89 18.30 18.85 8.89
C TRP A 89 16.88 18.33 9.12
N ASN A 90 16.66 17.55 10.17
CA ASN A 90 15.37 16.92 10.46
C ASN A 90 14.25 17.92 10.83
N HIS A 91 14.63 19.12 11.25
CA HIS A 91 13.71 20.18 11.62
C HIS A 91 13.48 21.22 10.50
N ASP A 92 14.00 20.94 9.32
CA ASP A 92 13.85 21.79 8.16
C ASP A 92 12.76 21.19 7.26
N ASP A 93 11.58 21.82 7.22
CA ASP A 93 10.38 21.32 6.55
C ASP A 93 10.60 20.99 5.06
N TYR A 94 11.62 21.58 4.45
CA TYR A 94 11.91 21.39 3.02
C TYR A 94 12.87 20.26 2.71
N THR A 95 13.78 19.92 3.60
CA THR A 95 14.82 18.92 3.35
C THR A 95 14.55 17.58 4.02
N SER A 96 13.89 17.58 5.17
CA SER A 96 13.67 16.37 5.97
C SER A 96 12.82 15.32 5.27
N SER A 97 11.78 15.75 4.54
CA SER A 97 10.87 14.83 3.87
C SER A 97 11.48 14.13 2.66
N TYR A 98 12.43 14.75 1.98
CA TYR A 98 12.99 14.21 0.73
C TYR A 98 14.17 13.25 0.95
N TYR A 99 15.05 13.54 1.92
CA TYR A 99 16.29 12.79 2.11
C TYR A 99 16.29 11.89 3.34
N CYS A 100 15.59 12.30 4.39
CA CYS A 100 15.61 11.60 5.66
C CYS A 100 14.48 10.57 5.81
N GLU A 101 13.43 10.69 5.02
CA GLU A 101 12.30 9.75 4.99
C GLU A 101 11.96 9.43 3.54
N LYS A 102 12.11 8.17 3.15
CA LYS A 102 11.79 7.71 1.80
C LYS A 102 10.63 6.71 1.85
N GLU A 103 9.61 6.95 1.04
CA GLU A 103 8.55 5.95 0.85
C GLU A 103 9.11 4.70 0.18
N THR A 104 8.89 3.57 0.80
CA THR A 104 9.24 2.24 0.30
C THR A 104 8.05 1.31 0.45
N SER A 105 8.21 0.06 0.08
CA SER A 105 7.19 -0.96 0.29
C SER A 105 7.78 -2.19 0.99
N GLN A 106 6.94 -2.84 1.80
CA GLN A 106 7.25 -4.14 2.37
C GLN A 106 6.34 -5.19 1.77
N SER A 107 6.93 -6.32 1.39
CA SER A 107 6.20 -7.43 0.80
C SER A 107 6.33 -8.69 1.65
N PHE A 108 5.25 -9.45 1.74
CA PHE A 108 5.19 -10.68 2.52
C PHE A 108 4.37 -11.74 1.76
N ASN A 109 4.81 -12.99 1.83
CA ASN A 109 3.96 -14.10 1.44
C ASN A 109 3.09 -14.50 2.63
N LEU A 110 1.78 -14.32 2.54
CA LEU A 110 0.84 -14.64 3.62
C LEU A 110 0.85 -16.11 3.99
N LYS A 111 1.18 -17.02 3.06
CA LYS A 111 1.26 -18.45 3.33
C LYS A 111 2.40 -18.85 4.27
N ASN A 112 3.41 -17.99 4.46
CA ASN A 112 4.46 -18.20 5.46
C ASN A 112 3.93 -18.05 6.90
N TYR A 113 2.77 -17.40 7.06
CA TYR A 113 2.17 -17.08 8.36
C TYR A 113 0.82 -17.80 8.58
N TYR A 114 0.07 -18.04 7.51
CA TYR A 114 -1.29 -18.59 7.57
C TYR A 114 -1.38 -19.82 6.65
N ASN A 115 -2.00 -20.85 7.17
CA ASN A 115 -2.20 -22.11 6.44
C ASN A 115 -3.66 -22.51 6.28
N VAL A 116 -4.58 -21.72 6.84
CA VAL A 116 -6.01 -21.94 6.73
C VAL A 116 -6.71 -20.68 6.27
N ILE A 117 -7.58 -20.80 5.25
CA ILE A 117 -8.50 -19.77 4.80
C ILE A 117 -9.94 -20.24 4.96
N THR A 118 -10.81 -19.40 5.47
CA THR A 118 -12.23 -19.73 5.68
C THR A 118 -13.10 -18.57 5.23
N ARG A 119 -14.14 -18.85 4.45
CA ARG A 119 -15.11 -17.82 4.01
C ARG A 119 -16.15 -17.56 5.09
N GLU A 120 -16.61 -16.30 5.16
CA GLU A 120 -17.78 -15.88 5.95
C GLU A 120 -17.67 -16.29 7.43
N LYS A 121 -16.47 -16.24 8.00
CA LYS A 121 -16.20 -16.66 9.37
C LYS A 121 -16.19 -15.48 10.33
N THR A 122 -16.84 -15.64 11.47
CA THR A 122 -16.84 -14.64 12.55
C THR A 122 -15.60 -14.80 13.44
N TYR A 123 -14.96 -13.68 13.74
CA TYR A 123 -13.86 -13.57 14.69
C TYR A 123 -13.96 -12.25 15.46
N LYS A 124 -13.85 -12.30 16.80
CA LYS A 124 -13.99 -11.13 17.70
C LYS A 124 -15.27 -10.30 17.42
N GLY A 125 -16.38 -10.96 17.10
CA GLY A 125 -17.66 -10.28 16.84
C GLY A 125 -17.85 -9.74 15.41
N PHE A 126 -16.84 -9.79 14.57
CA PHE A 126 -16.91 -9.33 13.18
C PHE A 126 -16.86 -10.51 12.20
N ARG A 127 -17.71 -10.49 11.17
CA ARG A 127 -17.74 -11.48 10.11
C ARG A 127 -16.77 -11.07 8.99
N ALA A 128 -15.79 -11.92 8.70
CA ALA A 128 -14.86 -11.73 7.60
C ALA A 128 -15.41 -12.30 6.30
N ASP A 129 -15.16 -11.66 5.16
CA ASP A 129 -15.37 -12.29 3.86
C ASP A 129 -14.47 -13.51 3.69
N LEU A 130 -13.18 -13.32 3.99
CA LEU A 130 -12.17 -14.36 4.07
C LEU A 130 -11.34 -14.17 5.35
N LEU A 131 -11.30 -15.20 6.17
CA LEU A 131 -10.49 -15.24 7.39
C LEU A 131 -9.26 -16.11 7.15
N LEU A 132 -8.08 -15.54 7.31
CA LEU A 132 -6.80 -16.23 7.29
C LEU A 132 -6.37 -16.51 8.72
N THR A 133 -6.10 -17.79 9.01
CA THR A 133 -5.67 -18.26 10.33
C THR A 133 -4.45 -19.17 10.23
N ASN A 134 -3.75 -19.30 11.35
CA ASN A 134 -2.70 -20.28 11.53
C ASN A 134 -3.24 -21.42 12.43
N SER A 135 -3.17 -22.67 11.98
CA SER A 135 -3.70 -23.82 12.73
C SER A 135 -3.06 -24.02 14.11
N GLU A 136 -1.84 -23.51 14.29
CA GLU A 136 -1.13 -23.55 15.57
C GLU A 136 -1.32 -22.25 16.39
N ASN A 137 -2.18 -21.32 15.95
CA ASN A 137 -2.44 -20.02 16.57
C ASN A 137 -1.20 -19.16 16.83
N LYS A 138 -0.14 -19.34 16.04
CA LYS A 138 1.10 -18.55 16.17
C LYS A 138 0.94 -17.07 15.81
N TYR A 139 -0.05 -16.76 14.99
CA TYR A 139 -0.26 -15.41 14.46
C TYR A 139 -1.72 -14.99 14.62
N GLU A 140 -1.94 -13.73 14.96
CA GLU A 140 -3.27 -13.14 14.97
C GLU A 140 -3.87 -13.21 13.56
N PRO A 141 -5.16 -13.57 13.43
CA PRO A 141 -5.84 -13.67 12.14
C PRO A 141 -5.79 -12.40 11.30
N VAL A 142 -5.96 -12.56 9.99
CA VAL A 142 -6.11 -11.47 9.02
C VAL A 142 -7.42 -11.64 8.29
N PHE A 143 -8.16 -10.55 8.11
CA PHE A 143 -9.33 -10.48 7.25
C PHE A 143 -8.92 -10.03 5.85
N ILE A 144 -9.50 -10.65 4.83
CA ILE A 144 -9.56 -10.08 3.48
C ILE A 144 -11.02 -9.74 3.23
N GLU A 145 -11.29 -8.46 3.01
CA GLU A 145 -12.62 -7.90 2.75
C GLU A 145 -12.74 -7.49 1.30
N ILE A 146 -13.83 -7.85 0.66
CA ILE A 146 -14.09 -7.54 -0.74
C ILE A 146 -15.12 -6.42 -0.81
N LEU A 147 -14.72 -5.31 -1.41
CA LEU A 147 -15.59 -4.16 -1.64
C LEU A 147 -16.06 -4.15 -3.08
N VAL A 148 -17.39 -4.14 -3.29
CA VAL A 148 -17.93 -3.92 -4.64
C VAL A 148 -18.74 -2.61 -4.67
N SER A 149 -19.53 -2.30 -3.64
CA SER A 149 -20.29 -1.05 -3.55
C SER A 149 -20.33 -0.44 -2.16
N HIS A 150 -20.13 -1.23 -1.12
CA HIS A 150 -20.24 -0.77 0.26
C HIS A 150 -18.90 -0.81 0.97
N GLN A 151 -18.56 0.26 1.68
CA GLN A 151 -17.34 0.33 2.49
C GLN A 151 -17.45 -0.58 3.72
N CYS A 152 -16.28 -1.06 4.19
CA CYS A 152 -16.18 -1.82 5.42
C CYS A 152 -16.68 -0.98 6.62
N GLU A 153 -17.34 -1.62 7.56
CA GLU A 153 -17.88 -0.95 8.76
C GLU A 153 -16.80 -0.28 9.58
N LYS A 154 -17.00 0.98 9.98
CA LYS A 154 -16.01 1.75 10.77
C LYS A 154 -15.59 1.03 12.06
N GLY A 155 -16.54 0.36 12.74
CA GLY A 155 -16.25 -0.42 13.94
C GLY A 155 -15.29 -1.57 13.68
N LYS A 156 -15.40 -2.21 12.53
CA LYS A 156 -14.51 -3.30 12.11
C LYS A 156 -13.10 -2.79 11.82
N LEU A 157 -12.96 -1.63 11.14
CA LEU A 157 -11.67 -1.01 10.86
C LEU A 157 -10.94 -0.57 12.14
N GLY A 158 -11.67 -0.10 13.16
CA GLY A 158 -11.13 0.30 14.48
C GLY A 158 -10.89 -0.86 15.45
N SER A 159 -11.17 -2.11 15.07
CA SER A 159 -11.10 -3.29 15.95
C SER A 159 -9.69 -3.74 16.34
N GLY A 160 -8.65 -3.21 15.70
CA GLY A 160 -7.27 -3.69 15.84
C GLY A 160 -6.97 -4.98 15.06
N ILE A 161 -7.98 -5.60 14.43
CA ILE A 161 -7.80 -6.75 13.54
C ILE A 161 -7.11 -6.28 12.26
N ARG A 162 -6.12 -7.01 11.77
CA ARG A 162 -5.49 -6.71 10.48
C ARG A 162 -6.48 -7.01 9.35
N ILE A 163 -6.73 -6.02 8.51
CA ILE A 163 -7.69 -6.11 7.41
C ILE A 163 -7.00 -5.69 6.11
N ILE A 164 -7.15 -6.51 5.08
CA ILE A 164 -6.81 -6.21 3.70
C ILE A 164 -8.15 -5.99 2.99
N GLU A 165 -8.43 -4.75 2.63
CA GLU A 165 -9.66 -4.38 1.92
C GLU A 165 -9.34 -4.24 0.43
N VAL A 166 -10.05 -4.96 -0.41
CA VAL A 166 -9.85 -5.02 -1.85
C VAL A 166 -11.14 -4.53 -2.55
N ALA A 167 -11.09 -3.33 -3.12
CA ALA A 167 -12.21 -2.78 -3.88
C ALA A 167 -12.15 -3.27 -5.34
N LEU A 168 -13.26 -3.81 -5.82
CA LEU A 168 -13.39 -4.40 -7.15
C LEU A 168 -14.64 -3.87 -7.87
N ASN A 169 -14.46 -3.44 -9.12
CA ASN A 169 -15.57 -3.06 -10.00
C ASN A 169 -15.83 -4.09 -11.10
N SER A 170 -14.89 -4.99 -11.33
CA SER A 170 -14.99 -5.94 -12.44
C SER A 170 -14.21 -7.23 -12.21
N GLU A 171 -14.56 -8.26 -12.95
CA GLU A 171 -13.78 -9.51 -13.03
C GLU A 171 -12.37 -9.28 -13.57
N TYR A 172 -12.20 -8.28 -14.42
CA TYR A 172 -10.90 -7.93 -15.00
C TYR A 172 -9.93 -7.49 -13.91
N GLU A 173 -10.37 -6.61 -13.00
CA GLU A 173 -9.54 -6.15 -11.87
C GLU A 173 -9.15 -7.31 -10.95
N LEU A 174 -10.11 -8.17 -10.60
CA LEU A 174 -9.83 -9.38 -9.82
C LEU A 174 -8.79 -10.28 -10.50
N ASN A 175 -8.95 -10.51 -11.80
CA ASN A 175 -8.04 -11.34 -12.57
C ASN A 175 -6.63 -10.72 -12.64
N THR A 176 -6.54 -9.40 -12.80
CA THR A 176 -5.26 -8.67 -12.81
C THR A 176 -4.52 -8.83 -11.48
N ILE A 177 -5.22 -8.71 -10.35
CA ILE A 177 -4.64 -8.93 -9.02
C ILE A 177 -4.11 -10.37 -8.88
N ILE A 178 -4.90 -11.36 -9.26
CA ILE A 178 -4.50 -12.76 -9.15
C ILE A 178 -3.32 -13.09 -10.07
N GLN A 179 -3.33 -12.58 -11.32
CA GLN A 179 -2.25 -12.80 -12.28
C GLN A 179 -0.94 -12.10 -11.87
N SER A 180 -1.02 -10.95 -11.20
CA SER A 180 0.16 -10.28 -10.67
C SER A 180 0.86 -11.08 -9.54
N GLY A 181 0.16 -12.03 -8.94
CA GLY A 181 0.66 -12.80 -7.80
C GLY A 181 0.78 -11.99 -6.51
N MET A 182 0.20 -10.76 -6.48
CA MET A 182 0.37 -9.84 -5.35
C MET A 182 -0.86 -8.95 -5.15
N ILE A 183 -1.26 -8.77 -3.88
CA ILE A 183 -2.23 -7.76 -3.44
C ILE A 183 -1.43 -6.56 -2.94
N SER A 184 -1.35 -5.49 -3.75
CA SER A 184 -0.56 -4.30 -3.46
C SER A 184 -1.42 -3.13 -3.00
N GLU A 185 -0.96 -2.40 -1.99
CA GLU A 185 -1.60 -1.17 -1.54
C GLU A 185 -1.71 -0.16 -2.68
N SER A 186 -2.90 0.38 -2.87
CA SER A 186 -3.24 1.32 -3.94
C SER A 186 -4.47 2.12 -3.54
N GLU A 187 -5.00 2.95 -4.43
CA GLU A 187 -6.28 3.65 -4.21
C GLU A 187 -7.47 2.68 -3.99
N ARG A 188 -7.33 1.42 -4.44
CA ARG A 188 -8.37 0.39 -4.34
C ARG A 188 -8.05 -0.74 -3.37
N VAL A 189 -6.86 -0.76 -2.79
CA VAL A 189 -6.44 -1.77 -1.83
C VAL A 189 -5.87 -1.10 -0.60
N ASN A 190 -6.54 -1.30 0.53
CA ASN A 190 -6.17 -0.69 1.80
C ASN A 190 -5.73 -1.75 2.82
N PHE A 191 -4.74 -1.39 3.62
CA PHE A 191 -4.22 -2.22 4.70
C PHE A 191 -4.46 -1.53 6.03
N TYR A 192 -5.37 -2.06 6.85
CA TYR A 192 -5.70 -1.53 8.18
C TYR A 192 -5.05 -2.37 9.27
N ASN A 193 -4.56 -1.69 10.32
CA ASN A 193 -3.94 -2.28 11.52
C ASN A 193 -2.67 -3.12 11.26
N PHE A 194 -2.06 -2.98 10.10
CA PHE A 194 -0.73 -3.52 9.84
C PHE A 194 0.34 -2.62 10.45
N LYS A 195 1.30 -3.21 11.17
CA LYS A 195 2.43 -2.46 11.70
C LYS A 195 3.36 -2.08 10.55
N ARG A 196 3.36 -0.82 10.19
CA ARG A 196 4.27 -0.24 9.21
C ARG A 196 5.59 0.04 9.92
N ARG A 197 6.54 -0.88 9.85
CA ARG A 197 7.86 -0.68 10.42
C ARG A 197 8.62 0.31 9.55
N CYS A 198 9.07 1.42 10.15
CA CYS A 198 10.09 2.24 9.56
C CYS A 198 11.41 1.46 9.58
N ARG A 199 12.03 1.22 8.44
CA ARG A 199 13.39 0.70 8.38
C ARG A 199 14.35 1.83 8.65
N ILE A 200 15.30 1.58 9.52
CA ILE A 200 16.45 2.47 9.68
C ILE A 200 17.47 2.00 8.65
N SER A 201 17.69 2.79 7.61
CA SER A 201 18.73 2.53 6.62
C SER A 201 19.96 3.34 6.99
N GLU A 202 21.12 2.69 7.01
CA GLU A 202 22.37 3.40 6.89
C GLU A 202 22.40 3.98 5.47
N THR A 203 22.19 5.29 5.38
CA THR A 203 22.33 5.99 4.10
C THR A 203 23.82 6.08 3.79
N GLU A 204 24.35 5.04 3.17
CA GLU A 204 25.64 5.17 2.52
C GLU A 204 25.51 6.25 1.43
N GLY A 205 26.21 7.34 1.64
CA GLY A 205 26.55 8.24 0.57
C GLY A 205 25.82 9.57 0.47
N LEU A 206 24.87 9.90 1.31
CA LEU A 206 24.32 11.27 1.31
C LEU A 206 25.01 12.11 2.39
N MET A 207 26.07 12.81 2.02
CA MET A 207 26.69 13.82 2.88
C MET A 207 26.09 15.19 2.55
N LEU A 208 25.09 15.60 3.33
CA LEU A 208 24.48 16.91 3.22
C LEU A 208 25.32 17.93 4.02
N ASN A 209 25.66 19.02 3.37
CA ASN A 209 26.29 20.16 3.99
C ASN A 209 25.36 21.37 3.93
N LYS A 210 25.38 22.17 4.97
CA LYS A 210 24.61 23.38 5.09
C LYS A 210 25.56 24.57 5.18
N PHE A 211 25.32 25.59 4.37
CA PHE A 211 26.00 26.86 4.46
C PHE A 211 25.00 27.92 4.89
N VAL A 212 25.32 28.68 5.89
CA VAL A 212 24.49 29.77 6.41
C VAL A 212 25.26 31.07 6.24
N LEU A 213 24.65 32.04 5.55
CA LEU A 213 25.15 33.39 5.41
C LEU A 213 24.38 34.33 6.35
N LEU A 214 25.10 35.09 7.14
CA LEU A 214 24.54 36.04 8.08
C LEU A 214 24.38 37.43 7.41
N ASP A 215 23.61 38.29 8.04
CA ASP A 215 23.45 39.72 7.65
C ASP A 215 24.78 40.49 7.68
N SER A 216 25.72 40.09 8.52
CA SER A 216 27.10 40.60 8.55
C SER A 216 27.96 40.15 7.35
N MET A 217 27.43 39.47 6.37
CA MET A 217 28.12 38.84 5.24
C MET A 217 29.15 37.77 5.63
N GLN A 218 29.11 37.30 6.85
CA GLN A 218 29.91 36.17 7.29
C GLN A 218 29.12 34.87 7.13
N GLY A 219 29.76 33.85 6.60
CA GLY A 219 29.13 32.53 6.41
C GLY A 219 29.84 31.42 7.16
N PHE A 220 29.11 30.33 7.40
CA PHE A 220 29.66 29.15 8.03
C PHE A 220 28.93 27.87 7.60
N CYS A 221 29.64 26.74 7.66
CA CYS A 221 29.09 25.41 7.45
C CYS A 221 28.99 24.68 8.79
N PRO A 222 27.80 24.45 9.35
CA PRO A 222 27.66 23.65 10.56
C PRO A 222 27.84 22.16 10.21
N SER A 223 28.90 21.56 10.71
CA SER A 223 29.18 20.14 10.49
C SER A 223 28.46 19.22 11.49
N ASN A 224 28.13 19.76 12.68
CA ASN A 224 27.46 19.03 13.72
C ASN A 224 26.70 19.99 14.65
N ARG A 225 25.42 19.73 14.93
CA ARG A 225 24.55 20.56 15.76
C ARG A 225 25.07 20.70 17.21
N SER A 226 25.50 19.58 17.79
CA SER A 226 26.00 19.58 19.19
C SER A 226 27.25 20.40 19.39
N ASN A 227 28.05 20.59 18.36
CA ASN A 227 29.33 21.30 18.41
C ASN A 227 29.25 22.72 17.83
N CYS A 228 28.12 23.08 17.17
CA CYS A 228 28.01 24.37 16.54
C CYS A 228 27.27 25.39 17.41
N LYS A 229 27.96 25.93 18.42
CA LYS A 229 27.44 27.04 19.21
C LYS A 229 27.13 28.29 18.40
N ILE A 230 27.81 28.49 17.29
CA ILE A 230 27.60 29.63 16.39
C ILE A 230 26.24 29.48 15.66
N TYR A 231 25.87 28.28 15.23
CA TYR A 231 24.58 28.02 14.59
C TYR A 231 23.40 28.39 15.51
N THR A 232 23.41 27.88 16.75
CA THR A 232 22.32 28.15 17.71
C THR A 232 22.22 29.61 18.16
N GLN A 233 23.35 30.32 18.26
CA GLN A 233 23.37 31.71 18.67
C GLN A 233 23.09 32.72 17.55
N ARG A 234 23.39 32.38 16.31
CA ARG A 234 23.35 33.32 15.16
C ARG A 234 22.33 32.95 14.08
N HIS A 235 21.59 31.88 14.26
CA HIS A 235 20.60 31.47 13.24
C HIS A 235 19.50 32.51 13.02
N SER A 236 19.17 33.32 14.03
CA SER A 236 18.20 34.41 13.90
C SER A 236 18.66 35.56 13.00
N SER A 237 19.96 35.69 12.78
CA SER A 237 20.53 36.71 11.88
C SER A 237 20.93 36.12 10.51
N ALA A 238 20.57 34.88 10.23
CA ALA A 238 20.83 34.30 8.92
C ALA A 238 19.94 34.92 7.84
N ILE A 239 20.53 35.34 6.77
CA ILE A 239 19.84 35.92 5.58
C ILE A 239 19.77 34.92 4.44
N PHE A 240 20.56 33.85 4.50
CA PHE A 240 20.67 32.91 3.41
C PHE A 240 21.15 31.55 3.91
N GLU A 241 20.56 30.51 3.42
CA GLU A 241 20.91 29.13 3.75
C GLU A 241 20.93 28.27 2.49
N ILE A 242 22.01 27.53 2.26
CA ILE A 242 22.15 26.58 1.17
C ILE A 242 22.36 25.19 1.74
N THR A 243 21.59 24.22 1.29
CA THR A 243 21.86 22.82 1.49
C THR A 243 22.34 22.20 0.18
N PHE A 244 23.45 21.48 0.21
CA PHE A 244 23.98 20.83 -0.97
C PHE A 244 24.45 19.40 -0.68
N ASP A 245 24.32 18.55 -1.67
CA ASP A 245 24.88 17.21 -1.66
C ASP A 245 26.34 17.28 -2.11
N TYR A 246 27.25 17.11 -1.18
CA TYR A 246 28.68 17.18 -1.47
C TYR A 246 29.14 16.08 -2.43
N LEU A 247 28.59 14.88 -2.34
CA LEU A 247 28.99 13.76 -3.20
C LEU A 247 28.45 13.90 -4.62
N ALA A 248 27.22 14.43 -4.77
CA ALA A 248 26.64 14.69 -6.08
C ALA A 248 27.08 16.02 -6.66
N ASN A 249 27.84 16.83 -5.91
CA ASN A 249 28.32 18.16 -6.29
C ASN A 249 27.20 19.03 -6.88
N ARG A 250 26.05 19.06 -6.24
CA ARG A 250 24.87 19.81 -6.68
C ARG A 250 24.17 20.48 -5.51
N THR A 251 23.58 21.65 -5.75
CA THR A 251 22.70 22.33 -4.81
C THR A 251 21.37 21.60 -4.75
N ILE A 252 20.95 21.23 -3.54
CA ILE A 252 19.69 20.53 -3.33
C ILE A 252 18.60 21.54 -2.98
N TRP A 253 18.95 22.58 -2.22
CA TRP A 253 17.98 23.52 -1.71
C TRP A 253 18.61 24.85 -1.33
N ILE A 254 17.88 25.95 -1.57
CA ILE A 254 18.27 27.30 -1.21
C ILE A 254 17.07 27.97 -0.52
N ASN A 255 17.24 28.45 0.70
CA ASN A 255 16.24 29.23 1.41
C ASN A 255 16.74 30.66 1.65
N PRO A 256 16.16 31.66 1.02
CA PRO A 256 16.38 33.05 1.39
C PRO A 256 15.55 33.37 2.65
N PHE A 257 16.21 33.66 3.75
CA PHE A 257 15.55 34.04 5.01
C PHE A 257 14.84 35.40 4.93
N VAL A 258 15.20 36.23 3.99
CA VAL A 258 14.61 37.59 3.82
C VAL A 258 14.45 37.90 2.32
N PHE A 259 13.20 38.18 1.91
CA PHE A 259 12.79 38.73 0.61
C PHE A 259 13.22 38.03 -0.69
N GLY A 260 12.42 37.06 -1.12
CA GLY A 260 11.89 36.94 -2.47
C GLY A 260 12.81 36.79 -3.68
N TRP A 261 14.12 36.55 -3.56
CA TRP A 261 14.99 36.37 -4.71
C TRP A 261 15.67 35.03 -4.69
N ALA A 262 15.17 34.11 -5.48
CA ALA A 262 15.89 32.88 -5.80
C ALA A 262 16.89 33.19 -6.92
N ILE A 263 18.18 33.06 -6.65
CA ILE A 263 19.18 32.96 -7.70
C ILE A 263 19.42 31.48 -7.92
N VAL A 264 18.96 30.98 -9.06
CA VAL A 264 19.25 29.64 -9.55
C VAL A 264 20.47 29.76 -10.48
N TYR A 265 21.56 29.09 -10.12
CA TYR A 265 22.65 28.78 -11.05
C TYR A 265 22.73 27.28 -11.25
#